data_8e9b6a0856c105b923066ae1a5c4122c
#
_entry.id   8e9b6a0856c105b923066ae1a5c4122c
#
_cell.length_a   1.000
_cell.length_b   1.000
_cell.length_c   1.000
_cell.angle_alpha   90.00
_cell.angle_beta   90.00
_cell.angle_gamma   90.00
#
_symmetry.space_group_name_H-M   'P 1'
#
loop_
_entity.id
_entity.type
_entity.pdbx_description
1 polymer ?
#
loop_
_entity_poly.entity_id
_entity_poly.type
_entity_poly.pdbx_seq_one_letter_code
_entity_poly.pdbx_strand_id
1 'polypeptide(L)'
;AMYKYLDSIGKDCIIVNHSPIPEVYNFLNEDNIFQELDGDSASFIKKADLGLILDIGDFYRLGDVAFLVEENDIQTLSIDHHAKSDNDLFKYEYIDVKASSVGEILYSFFKEIDQKISEEMMLGIYVAVLTDTGSFRHSNTTDLCHQVAVDAIQMGLDISKVYQNIYE
;
A
#
# COMPACT_ATOMS: atom_id res chain seq x y z
N ALA A 1 -4.72 3.57 1.31
CA ALA A 1 -5.46 3.87 0.08
C ALA A 1 -6.30 2.67 -0.37
N MET A 2 -5.70 1.56 -0.84
CA MET A 2 -6.43 0.41 -1.40
C MET A 2 -7.45 -0.19 -0.42
N TYR A 3 -7.12 -0.36 0.85
CA TYR A 3 -8.07 -0.82 1.88
C TYR A 3 -9.34 0.05 1.92
N LYS A 4 -9.19 1.39 2.04
CA LYS A 4 -10.34 2.32 2.08
C LYS A 4 -11.18 2.28 0.79
N TYR A 5 -10.55 2.03 -0.36
CA TYR A 5 -11.26 1.81 -1.61
C TYR A 5 -12.08 0.51 -1.59
N LEU A 6 -11.46 -0.61 -1.23
CA LEU A 6 -12.13 -1.91 -1.16
C LEU A 6 -13.31 -1.91 -0.18
N ASP A 7 -13.11 -1.32 1.00
CA ASP A 7 -14.16 -1.13 2.00
C ASP A 7 -15.33 -0.30 1.43
N SER A 8 -15.03 0.81 0.72
CA SER A 8 -16.04 1.68 0.11
C SER A 8 -16.92 0.99 -0.92
N ILE A 9 -16.43 -0.06 -1.56
CA ILE A 9 -17.19 -0.89 -2.52
C ILE A 9 -17.73 -2.18 -1.90
N GLY A 10 -17.75 -2.26 -0.56
CA GLY A 10 -18.36 -3.35 0.22
C GLY A 10 -17.57 -4.65 0.22
N LYS A 11 -16.25 -4.61 0.02
CA LYS A 11 -15.39 -5.78 0.18
C LYS A 11 -15.02 -5.95 1.64
N ASP A 12 -15.13 -7.18 2.14
CA ASP A 12 -14.63 -7.56 3.45
C ASP A 12 -13.10 -7.74 3.34
N CYS A 13 -12.33 -6.88 4.01
CA CYS A 13 -10.87 -6.86 3.89
C CYS A 13 -10.18 -6.44 5.18
N ILE A 14 -8.98 -6.97 5.38
CA ILE A 14 -8.09 -6.60 6.48
C ILE A 14 -6.70 -6.26 5.92
N ILE A 15 -5.92 -5.50 6.69
CA ILE A 15 -4.49 -5.29 6.41
C ILE A 15 -3.71 -6.06 7.46
N VAL A 16 -2.89 -7.01 7.02
CA VAL A 16 -2.09 -7.86 7.92
C VAL A 16 -0.62 -7.80 7.53
N ASN A 17 0.23 -7.60 8.53
CA ASN A 17 1.67 -7.72 8.40
C ASN A 17 2.18 -8.80 9.37
N HIS A 18 3.33 -9.41 9.07
CA HIS A 18 3.98 -10.37 9.97
C HIS A 18 4.64 -9.69 11.19
N SER A 19 4.80 -8.37 11.15
CA SER A 19 5.42 -7.54 12.18
C SER A 19 4.64 -6.23 12.37
N PRO A 20 4.76 -5.57 13.53
CA PRO A 20 4.10 -4.29 13.77
C PRO A 20 4.56 -3.22 12.78
N ILE A 21 3.68 -2.28 12.49
CA ILE A 21 4.06 -1.11 11.70
C ILE A 21 5.06 -0.25 12.50
N PRO A 22 6.04 0.38 11.84
CA PRO A 22 6.93 1.33 12.49
C PRO A 22 6.14 2.48 13.14
N GLU A 23 6.55 2.91 14.35
CA GLU A 23 5.88 3.95 15.13
C GLU A 23 5.62 5.24 14.36
N VAL A 24 6.53 5.62 13.48
CA VAL A 24 6.40 6.81 12.62
C VAL A 24 5.18 6.80 11.71
N TYR A 25 4.56 5.63 11.49
CA TYR A 25 3.35 5.47 10.69
C TYR A 25 2.08 5.29 11.53
N ASN A 26 2.14 5.40 12.86
CA ASN A 26 0.96 5.25 13.73
C ASN A 26 -0.17 6.22 13.38
N PHE A 27 0.15 7.42 12.88
CA PHE A 27 -0.86 8.38 12.43
C PHE A 27 -1.69 7.90 11.21
N LEU A 28 -1.26 6.84 10.52
CA LEU A 28 -2.03 6.17 9.47
C LEU A 28 -2.94 5.07 10.02
N ASN A 29 -2.82 4.73 11.31
CA ASN A 29 -3.51 3.62 11.96
C ASN A 29 -4.51 4.07 13.04
N GLU A 30 -5.05 5.28 12.95
CA GLU A 30 -6.00 5.82 13.94
C GLU A 30 -7.23 4.90 14.14
N ASP A 31 -7.67 4.20 13.10
CA ASP A 31 -8.78 3.25 13.14
C ASP A 31 -8.35 1.80 13.46
N ASN A 32 -7.09 1.57 13.81
CA ASN A 32 -6.49 0.22 14.01
C ASN A 32 -6.69 -0.73 12.82
N ILE A 33 -6.58 -0.20 11.61
CA ILE A 33 -6.77 -0.96 10.37
C ILE A 33 -5.59 -1.89 10.03
N PHE A 34 -4.39 -1.58 10.56
CA PHE A 34 -3.21 -2.44 10.41
C PHE A 34 -3.15 -3.42 11.57
N GLN A 35 -3.10 -4.70 11.24
CA GLN A 35 -3.06 -5.80 12.20
C GLN A 35 -1.74 -6.56 12.07
N GLU A 36 -1.23 -7.04 13.20
CA GLU A 36 -0.20 -8.08 13.18
C GLU A 36 -0.86 -9.44 12.98
N LEU A 37 -0.11 -10.37 12.44
CA LEU A 37 -0.61 -11.73 12.27
C LEU A 37 -0.89 -12.36 13.64
N ASP A 38 -2.14 -12.72 13.88
CA ASP A 38 -2.65 -13.43 15.06
C ASP A 38 -3.64 -14.53 14.66
N GLY A 39 -4.32 -15.13 15.65
CA GLY A 39 -5.28 -16.20 15.39
C GLY A 39 -6.52 -15.76 14.61
N ASP A 40 -6.98 -14.52 14.81
CA ASP A 40 -8.17 -13.99 14.16
C ASP A 40 -7.86 -13.60 12.71
N SER A 41 -6.77 -12.87 12.48
CA SER A 41 -6.30 -12.52 11.14
C SER A 41 -5.88 -13.75 10.32
N ALA A 42 -5.26 -14.76 10.94
CA ALA A 42 -4.97 -16.04 10.31
C ALA A 42 -6.27 -16.78 9.88
N SER A 43 -7.31 -16.73 10.71
CA SER A 43 -8.61 -17.31 10.39
C SER A 43 -9.33 -16.58 9.27
N PHE A 44 -9.11 -15.27 9.14
CA PHE A 44 -9.59 -14.46 8.02
C PHE A 44 -8.85 -14.83 6.72
N ILE A 45 -7.50 -14.85 6.76
CA ILE A 45 -6.66 -15.19 5.60
C ILE A 45 -7.06 -16.53 4.99
N LYS A 46 -7.28 -17.58 5.81
CA LYS A 46 -7.70 -18.92 5.35
C LYS A 46 -8.99 -18.94 4.53
N LYS A 47 -9.80 -17.91 4.61
CA LYS A 47 -11.08 -17.77 3.90
C LYS A 47 -11.04 -16.71 2.81
N ALA A 48 -9.92 -16.05 2.64
CA ALA A 48 -9.79 -14.96 1.67
C ALA A 48 -9.83 -15.49 0.24
N ASP A 49 -10.52 -14.79 -0.64
CA ASP A 49 -10.55 -15.07 -2.07
C ASP A 49 -9.29 -14.57 -2.79
N LEU A 50 -8.67 -13.53 -2.23
CA LEU A 50 -7.51 -12.87 -2.82
C LEU A 50 -6.61 -12.26 -1.74
N GLY A 51 -5.31 -12.53 -1.81
CA GLY A 51 -4.26 -11.78 -1.15
C GLY A 51 -3.76 -10.67 -2.07
N LEU A 52 -3.97 -9.40 -1.67
CA LEU A 52 -3.42 -8.25 -2.38
C LEU A 52 -2.13 -7.80 -1.69
N ILE A 53 -1.01 -7.97 -2.38
CA ILE A 53 0.32 -7.69 -1.86
C ILE A 53 0.82 -6.38 -2.49
N LEU A 54 1.23 -5.43 -1.65
CA LEU A 54 1.65 -4.11 -2.09
C LEU A 54 3.09 -3.85 -1.66
N ASP A 55 3.94 -3.46 -2.61
CA ASP A 55 5.32 -3.00 -2.35
C ASP A 55 6.23 -4.08 -1.73
N ILE A 56 6.02 -5.33 -2.14
CA ILE A 56 6.82 -6.47 -1.67
C ILE A 56 7.33 -7.24 -2.88
N GLY A 57 8.56 -6.95 -3.30
CA GLY A 57 9.20 -7.57 -4.47
C GLY A 57 9.65 -9.01 -4.30
N ASP A 58 9.47 -9.62 -3.13
CA ASP A 58 9.84 -11.01 -2.83
C ASP A 58 8.76 -11.63 -1.93
N PHE A 59 8.17 -12.74 -2.38
CA PHE A 59 7.07 -13.41 -1.69
C PHE A 59 7.41 -13.79 -0.24
N TYR A 60 8.64 -14.23 0.02
CA TYR A 60 9.04 -14.65 1.37
C TYR A 60 9.23 -13.50 2.36
N ARG A 61 9.25 -12.24 1.88
CA ARG A 61 9.19 -11.06 2.76
C ARG A 61 7.84 -10.89 3.46
N LEU A 62 6.81 -11.61 3.03
CA LEU A 62 5.54 -11.74 3.76
C LEU A 62 5.71 -12.46 5.12
N GLY A 63 6.86 -13.10 5.38
CA GLY A 63 7.11 -13.84 6.62
C GLY A 63 6.08 -14.96 6.83
N ASP A 64 5.53 -15.05 8.06
CA ASP A 64 4.56 -16.10 8.40
C ASP A 64 3.25 -16.02 7.61
N VAL A 65 2.91 -14.85 7.04
CA VAL A 65 1.75 -14.71 6.15
C VAL A 65 1.93 -15.52 4.87
N ALA A 66 3.17 -15.64 4.35
CA ALA A 66 3.47 -16.44 3.17
C ALA A 66 3.03 -17.90 3.32
N PHE A 67 3.34 -18.52 4.48
CA PHE A 67 2.95 -19.91 4.76
C PHE A 67 1.43 -20.10 4.75
N LEU A 68 0.68 -19.16 5.33
CA LEU A 68 -0.78 -19.22 5.34
C LEU A 68 -1.37 -19.09 3.94
N VAL A 69 -0.79 -18.24 3.11
CA VAL A 69 -1.21 -18.04 1.71
C VAL A 69 -0.95 -19.31 0.91
N GLU A 70 0.24 -19.91 1.03
CA GLU A 70 0.60 -21.17 0.34
C GLU A 70 -0.23 -22.35 0.81
N GLU A 71 -0.34 -22.59 2.13
CA GLU A 71 -1.07 -23.73 2.70
C GLU A 71 -2.56 -23.74 2.33
N ASN A 72 -3.15 -22.57 2.08
CA ASN A 72 -4.57 -22.43 1.78
C ASN A 72 -4.84 -22.12 0.30
N ASP A 73 -3.83 -22.17 -0.56
CA ASP A 73 -3.94 -21.91 -2.01
C ASP A 73 -4.63 -20.58 -2.34
N ILE A 74 -4.33 -19.55 -1.53
CA ILE A 74 -4.94 -18.22 -1.71
C ILE A 74 -4.37 -17.58 -2.98
N GLN A 75 -5.25 -17.13 -3.86
CA GLN A 75 -4.83 -16.39 -5.05
C GLN A 75 -4.15 -15.08 -4.63
N THR A 76 -3.05 -14.72 -5.29
CA THR A 76 -2.30 -13.50 -4.97
C THR A 76 -2.21 -12.57 -6.17
N LEU A 77 -2.33 -11.27 -5.89
CA LEU A 77 -2.01 -10.19 -6.83
C LEU A 77 -0.97 -9.27 -6.17
N SER A 78 0.22 -9.21 -6.74
CA SER A 78 1.26 -8.25 -6.36
C SER A 78 1.14 -6.97 -7.18
N ILE A 79 1.21 -5.81 -6.52
CA ILE A 79 1.37 -4.51 -7.17
C ILE A 79 2.66 -3.90 -6.64
N ASP A 80 3.63 -3.66 -7.51
CA ASP A 80 4.96 -3.23 -7.13
C ASP A 80 5.59 -2.28 -8.16
N HIS A 81 6.60 -1.53 -7.72
CA HIS A 81 7.43 -0.68 -8.56
C HIS A 81 8.91 -1.14 -8.60
N HIS A 82 9.26 -2.18 -7.86
CA HIS A 82 10.58 -2.78 -7.91
C HIS A 82 10.76 -3.70 -9.13
N ALA A 83 11.99 -3.88 -9.58
CA ALA A 83 12.26 -4.89 -10.61
C ALA A 83 11.91 -6.29 -10.09
N LYS A 84 11.39 -7.12 -11.00
CA LYS A 84 11.00 -8.50 -10.69
C LYS A 84 12.17 -9.28 -10.09
N SER A 85 11.89 -10.01 -9.00
CA SER A 85 12.86 -10.91 -8.37
C SER A 85 12.73 -12.35 -8.91
N ASP A 86 13.79 -13.15 -8.74
CA ASP A 86 13.76 -14.58 -9.12
C ASP A 86 12.87 -15.44 -8.19
N ASN A 87 12.48 -14.92 -7.01
CA ASN A 87 11.64 -15.59 -6.00
C ASN A 87 10.17 -15.18 -6.10
N ASP A 88 9.70 -15.00 -7.31
CA ASP A 88 8.39 -14.46 -7.58
C ASP A 88 7.36 -15.59 -7.66
N LEU A 89 6.63 -15.76 -6.55
CA LEU A 89 5.60 -16.79 -6.39
C LEU A 89 4.16 -16.22 -6.43
N PHE A 90 4.01 -14.95 -6.83
CA PHE A 90 2.68 -14.35 -6.96
C PHE A 90 1.93 -14.90 -8.16
N LYS A 91 0.65 -15.20 -7.98
CA LYS A 91 -0.21 -15.71 -9.06
C LYS A 91 -0.43 -14.68 -10.16
N TYR A 92 -0.63 -13.44 -9.77
CA TYR A 92 -0.80 -12.30 -10.65
C TYR A 92 0.12 -11.18 -10.19
N GLU A 93 0.57 -10.35 -11.16
CA GLU A 93 1.49 -9.26 -10.88
C GLU A 93 1.18 -8.07 -11.76
N TYR A 94 1.28 -6.90 -11.17
CA TYR A 94 1.38 -5.64 -11.87
C TYR A 94 2.63 -4.90 -11.39
N ILE A 95 3.65 -4.83 -12.24
CA ILE A 95 4.93 -4.21 -11.91
C ILE A 95 5.17 -3.04 -12.85
N ASP A 96 5.29 -1.83 -12.30
CA ASP A 96 5.67 -0.64 -13.03
C ASP A 96 6.96 -0.04 -12.47
N VAL A 97 8.10 -0.46 -13.03
CA VAL A 97 9.44 0.01 -12.62
C VAL A 97 9.70 1.50 -12.93
N LYS A 98 8.79 2.17 -13.62
CA LYS A 98 8.88 3.62 -13.89
C LYS A 98 8.17 4.45 -12.84
N ALA A 99 7.22 3.85 -12.13
CA ALA A 99 6.54 4.52 -11.02
C ALA A 99 7.51 4.75 -9.87
N SER A 100 7.37 5.85 -9.18
CA SER A 100 8.20 6.19 -8.02
C SER A 100 7.89 5.35 -6.80
N SER A 101 6.68 4.85 -6.71
CA SER A 101 6.13 4.14 -5.56
C SER A 101 4.85 3.39 -5.93
N VAL A 102 4.43 2.45 -5.10
CA VAL A 102 3.08 1.87 -5.22
C VAL A 102 1.99 2.92 -5.00
N GLY A 103 2.25 3.98 -4.24
CA GLY A 103 1.34 5.12 -4.11
C GLY A 103 1.03 5.79 -5.44
N GLU A 104 2.04 6.01 -6.29
CA GLU A 104 1.88 6.56 -7.65
C GLU A 104 1.06 5.62 -8.55
N ILE A 105 1.31 4.31 -8.48
CA ILE A 105 0.54 3.30 -9.21
C ILE A 105 -0.94 3.34 -8.81
N LEU A 106 -1.24 3.35 -7.50
CA LEU A 106 -2.61 3.40 -6.99
C LEU A 106 -3.32 4.71 -7.35
N TYR A 107 -2.61 5.84 -7.32
CA TYR A 107 -3.16 7.12 -7.76
C TYR A 107 -3.59 7.06 -9.22
N SER A 108 -2.72 6.55 -10.10
CA SER A 108 -3.02 6.37 -11.52
C SER A 108 -4.20 5.42 -11.73
N PHE A 109 -4.23 4.30 -11.02
CA PHE A 109 -5.33 3.34 -11.06
C PHE A 109 -6.67 3.98 -10.70
N PHE A 110 -6.75 4.74 -9.60
CA PHE A 110 -7.99 5.39 -9.19
C PHE A 110 -8.45 6.46 -10.17
N LYS A 111 -7.52 7.19 -10.80
CA LYS A 111 -7.85 8.15 -11.87
C LYS A 111 -8.38 7.44 -13.12
N GLU A 112 -7.79 6.32 -13.52
CA GLU A 112 -8.21 5.56 -14.70
C GLU A 112 -9.62 4.99 -14.58
N ILE A 113 -9.99 4.51 -13.39
CA ILE A 113 -11.34 3.98 -13.14
C ILE A 113 -12.36 5.06 -12.70
N ASP A 114 -11.99 6.34 -12.79
CA ASP A 114 -12.81 7.48 -12.33
C ASP A 114 -13.29 7.36 -10.87
N GLN A 115 -12.46 6.76 -10.02
CA GLN A 115 -12.73 6.61 -8.59
C GLN A 115 -12.41 7.91 -7.85
N LYS A 116 -13.39 8.43 -7.12
CA LYS A 116 -13.15 9.56 -6.23
C LYS A 116 -12.20 9.14 -5.10
N ILE A 117 -11.04 9.80 -5.03
CA ILE A 117 -10.06 9.59 -3.97
C ILE A 117 -10.52 10.33 -2.71
N SER A 118 -10.67 9.64 -1.57
CA SER A 118 -10.98 10.27 -0.27
C SER A 118 -9.72 10.86 0.37
N GLU A 119 -9.89 11.67 1.43
CA GLU A 119 -8.76 12.24 2.16
C GLU A 119 -7.85 11.16 2.74
N GLU A 120 -8.42 10.08 3.31
CA GLU A 120 -7.64 8.97 3.85
C GLU A 120 -6.90 8.18 2.76
N MET A 121 -7.52 8.02 1.58
CA MET A 121 -6.84 7.42 0.43
C MET A 121 -5.68 8.28 -0.02
N MET A 122 -5.91 9.60 -0.13
CA MET A 122 -4.89 10.57 -0.54
C MET A 122 -3.75 10.64 0.48
N LEU A 123 -4.03 10.61 1.77
CA LEU A 123 -3.01 10.56 2.82
C LEU A 123 -2.07 9.36 2.61
N GLY A 124 -2.61 8.16 2.42
CA GLY A 124 -1.81 6.97 2.19
C GLY A 124 -1.02 7.00 0.88
N ILE A 125 -1.58 7.57 -0.20
CA ILE A 125 -0.89 7.77 -1.49
C ILE A 125 0.26 8.77 -1.32
N TYR A 126 -0.01 9.92 -0.68
CA TYR A 126 0.97 10.97 -0.48
C TYR A 126 2.16 10.50 0.38
N VAL A 127 1.88 9.76 1.46
CA VAL A 127 2.94 9.19 2.32
C VAL A 127 3.85 8.25 1.52
N ALA A 128 3.30 7.34 0.73
CA ALA A 128 4.09 6.42 -0.09
C ALA A 128 4.96 7.18 -1.09
N VAL A 129 4.39 8.14 -1.83
CA VAL A 129 5.17 8.98 -2.75
C VAL A 129 6.25 9.78 -2.02
N LEU A 130 5.93 10.39 -0.87
CA LEU A 130 6.88 11.20 -0.08
C LEU A 130 8.08 10.37 0.39
N THR A 131 7.83 9.17 0.92
CA THR A 131 8.88 8.31 1.47
C THR A 131 9.78 7.74 0.37
N ASP A 132 9.21 7.19 -0.69
CA ASP A 132 9.96 6.52 -1.75
C ASP A 132 10.74 7.49 -2.65
N THR A 133 10.29 8.73 -2.74
CA THR A 133 11.03 9.79 -3.45
C THR A 133 12.02 10.54 -2.57
N GLY A 134 12.17 10.15 -1.29
CA GLY A 134 12.99 10.86 -0.32
C GLY A 134 12.61 12.33 -0.21
N SER A 135 11.31 12.63 -0.08
CA SER A 135 10.74 13.98 -0.11
C SER A 135 10.99 14.70 -1.43
N PHE A 136 10.71 14.03 -2.55
CA PHE A 136 10.85 14.54 -3.92
C PHE A 136 12.28 14.91 -4.34
N ARG A 137 13.30 14.30 -3.71
CA ARG A 137 14.72 14.57 -3.99
C ARG A 137 15.41 13.49 -4.81
N HIS A 138 14.87 12.28 -4.81
CA HIS A 138 15.46 11.15 -5.54
C HIS A 138 15.15 11.24 -7.03
N SER A 139 15.98 10.60 -7.85
CA SER A 139 15.87 10.59 -9.31
C SER A 139 14.64 9.84 -9.85
N ASN A 140 13.97 9.05 -9.01
CA ASN A 140 12.72 8.39 -9.33
C ASN A 140 11.49 9.31 -9.17
N THR A 141 11.67 10.58 -8.74
CA THR A 141 10.58 11.56 -8.67
C THR A 141 10.07 11.88 -10.06
N THR A 142 8.79 11.60 -10.31
CA THR A 142 8.11 11.87 -11.57
C THR A 142 7.29 13.16 -11.50
N ASP A 143 6.77 13.63 -12.64
CA ASP A 143 5.79 14.73 -12.67
C ASP A 143 4.50 14.34 -11.95
N LEU A 144 4.11 13.06 -12.01
CA LEU A 144 2.93 12.55 -11.31
C LEU A 144 3.09 12.60 -9.78
N CYS A 145 4.30 12.44 -9.24
CA CYS A 145 4.58 12.66 -7.80
C CYS A 145 4.19 14.09 -7.38
N HIS A 146 4.55 15.08 -8.19
CA HIS A 146 4.18 16.48 -7.93
C HIS A 146 2.68 16.71 -8.10
N GLN A 147 2.02 16.03 -9.05
CA GLN A 147 0.56 16.10 -9.18
C GLN A 147 -0.14 15.52 -7.95
N VAL A 148 0.34 14.40 -7.40
CA VAL A 148 -0.16 13.85 -6.12
C VAL A 148 -0.04 14.89 -5.01
N ALA A 149 1.09 15.60 -4.92
CA ALA A 149 1.29 16.64 -3.90
C ALA A 149 0.32 17.82 -4.11
N VAL A 150 0.09 18.24 -5.36
CA VAL A 150 -0.88 19.30 -5.68
C VAL A 150 -2.30 18.89 -5.26
N ASP A 151 -2.74 17.69 -5.65
CA ASP A 151 -4.07 17.19 -5.31
C ASP A 151 -4.24 17.04 -3.79
N ALA A 152 -3.21 16.54 -3.07
CA ALA A 152 -3.21 16.43 -1.62
C ALA A 152 -3.41 17.80 -0.93
N ILE A 153 -2.69 18.83 -1.39
CA ILE A 153 -2.83 20.21 -0.87
C ILE A 153 -4.23 20.75 -1.17
N GLN A 154 -4.75 20.55 -2.39
CA GLN A 154 -6.07 21.02 -2.79
C GLN A 154 -7.21 20.35 -1.98
N MET A 155 -7.00 19.10 -1.55
CA MET A 155 -7.91 18.37 -0.66
C MET A 155 -7.80 18.82 0.82
N GLY A 156 -6.82 19.69 1.16
CA GLY A 156 -6.63 20.22 2.51
C GLY A 156 -5.70 19.37 3.39
N LEU A 157 -4.93 18.44 2.81
CA LEU A 157 -3.97 17.64 3.57
C LEU A 157 -2.87 18.54 4.15
N ASP A 158 -2.63 18.45 5.46
CA ASP A 158 -1.53 19.15 6.13
C ASP A 158 -0.21 18.42 5.86
N ILE A 159 0.42 18.74 4.73
CA ILE A 159 1.67 18.14 4.29
C ILE A 159 2.83 18.41 5.26
N SER A 160 2.78 19.53 6.01
CA SER A 160 3.80 19.82 7.03
C SER A 160 3.69 18.85 8.21
N LYS A 161 2.47 18.61 8.69
CA LYS A 161 2.20 17.63 9.75
C LYS A 161 2.59 16.21 9.32
N VAL A 162 2.29 15.83 8.07
CA VAL A 162 2.71 14.53 7.53
C VAL A 162 4.24 14.40 7.55
N TYR A 163 4.94 15.41 7.09
CA TYR A 163 6.41 15.43 7.10
C TYR A 163 6.97 15.30 8.53
N GLN A 164 6.43 16.06 9.48
CA GLN A 164 6.84 16.01 10.89
C GLN A 164 6.64 14.63 11.49
N ASN A 165 5.51 14.00 11.26
CA ASN A 165 5.23 12.65 11.78
C ASN A 165 6.23 11.60 11.29
N ILE A 166 6.75 11.75 10.06
CA ILE A 166 7.65 10.75 9.45
C ILE A 166 9.11 11.02 9.80
N TYR A 167 9.53 12.28 9.91
CA TYR A 167 10.95 12.65 9.92
C TYR A 167 11.42 13.39 11.18
N GLU A 168 10.51 13.86 12.06
CA GLU A 168 10.82 14.61 13.28
C GLU A 168 10.24 13.95 14.53
#